data_750e6f683b0dc6e39047969dd96d55cd
#
_entry.id   750e6f683b0dc6e39047969dd96d55cd
#
_cell.length_a   1.000
_cell.length_b   1.000
_cell.length_c   1.000
_cell.angle_alpha   90.00
_cell.angle_beta   90.00
_cell.angle_gamma   90.00
#
_symmetry.space_group_name_H-M   'P 1'
#
loop_
_entity.id
_entity.type
_entity.pdbx_description
1 polymer ?
#
loop_
_entity_poly.entity_id
_entity_poly.type
_entity_poly.pdbx_seq_one_letter_code
_entity_poly.pdbx_strand_id
1 'polypeptide(L)'
;MSETIAKQATEADNPQNVRNPHIGWMIGFLFLASFIGLFVLVPLRKVMIVDYKLTYPSGTATAYLINGFHTPEGAKLAKKQVKTLGKFFLYSFLWAFFQWFYTGGDNCGFQNFPTLGLQAYKNRFYFDFSPTYVGVGMICPHIVNVSVLLGGILSWGIMWPLIRNKKGCWYPASLSESSLHGLQGYRVFISIAIILGDGLYNFVKVLIRTTTAFISMMKKNSTLPVSNNGSPITEAVFFDDERRTELFLKDQIPRSVAYGGYVAVAAISIGTLPQVFPQLKWYYILVAYVFAPVLAFCNAYGIGLTDWSLASTYGKLAILIFGAWAGASNGGVLGGLAACGVMMSIVSTAADLMQDFKTGYLTLASPRSMFISQVIVTAMGRVIAPCVFWLFYKAFTDIGISGSEYPAPYAIVYRNMAILGMDGFSSLPKNCLTLCYIFFAAAIVVNLIRDLVPKKVARFIPLPMAMAIPFYIGSYFTINMFVGTVILFAWQMINRAKTDAFGPAVASRPICGDGIWTLPQSILALAKVKPPICMKFLSRSVNSQVDGFLRN
;
A
#
# COMPACT_ATOMS: atom_id res chain seq x y z
N MET A 1 -3.34 21.10 9.56
CA MET A 1 -2.73 20.58 10.80
C MET A 1 -3.47 21.22 11.96
N SER A 2 -3.87 20.44 12.98
CA SER A 2 -4.57 21.01 14.14
C SER A 2 -3.61 21.85 15.00
N GLU A 3 -4.16 22.83 15.70
CA GLU A 3 -3.41 23.66 16.63
C GLU A 3 -2.70 22.84 17.72
N THR A 4 -3.36 21.78 18.21
CA THR A 4 -2.81 20.83 19.20
C THR A 4 -1.50 20.18 18.74
N ILE A 5 -1.43 19.76 17.46
CA ILE A 5 -0.22 19.17 16.89
C ILE A 5 0.82 20.25 16.58
N ALA A 6 0.37 21.43 16.16
CA ALA A 6 1.25 22.56 15.87
C ALA A 6 2.03 23.03 17.11
N LYS A 7 1.38 23.13 18.25
CA LYS A 7 1.99 23.56 19.54
C LYS A 7 3.05 22.60 20.11
N GLN A 8 3.19 21.38 19.58
CA GLN A 8 4.20 20.42 20.04
C GLN A 8 5.60 20.68 19.45
N ALA A 9 5.79 21.72 18.66
CA ALA A 9 7.08 22.11 18.11
C ALA A 9 7.19 23.63 18.00
N THR A 10 8.42 24.11 18.09
CA THR A 10 8.82 25.52 18.15
C THR A 10 8.42 26.38 16.94
N GLU A 11 7.98 25.77 15.83
CA GLU A 11 7.59 26.47 14.61
C GLU A 11 6.08 26.65 14.44
N ALA A 12 5.31 26.40 15.50
CA ALA A 12 3.84 26.48 15.50
C ALA A 12 3.30 27.91 15.46
N ASP A 13 4.12 28.89 15.66
CA ASP A 13 3.67 30.30 15.84
C ASP A 13 3.28 30.99 14.53
N ASN A 14 3.43 30.32 13.38
CA ASN A 14 2.91 30.84 12.12
C ASN A 14 1.44 30.40 11.91
N PRO A 15 0.47 31.31 12.08
CA PRO A 15 -0.96 30.99 11.94
C PRO A 15 -1.33 30.48 10.53
N GLN A 16 -0.50 30.76 9.51
CA GLN A 16 -0.69 30.25 8.16
C GLN A 16 -0.49 28.73 8.06
N ASN A 17 0.20 28.12 9.02
CA ASN A 17 0.48 26.68 9.05
C ASN A 17 -0.53 25.89 9.89
N VAL A 18 -1.52 26.55 10.50
CA VAL A 18 -2.53 25.93 11.35
C VAL A 18 -3.88 25.95 10.66
N ARG A 19 -4.53 24.80 10.61
CA ARG A 19 -5.92 24.65 10.19
C ARG A 19 -6.58 23.55 10.99
N ASN A 20 -7.52 23.94 11.83
CA ASN A 20 -8.26 22.97 12.64
C ASN A 20 -9.21 22.12 11.77
N PRO A 21 -9.40 20.84 12.09
CA PRO A 21 -10.36 19.99 11.41
C PRO A 21 -11.77 20.58 11.49
N HIS A 22 -12.49 20.54 10.38
CA HIS A 22 -13.91 20.89 10.30
C HIS A 22 -14.57 19.97 9.26
N ILE A 23 -15.68 19.37 9.61
CA ILE A 23 -16.30 18.29 8.83
C ILE A 23 -16.62 18.71 7.39
N GLY A 24 -17.11 19.92 7.20
CA GLY A 24 -17.53 20.40 5.87
C GLY A 24 -16.38 20.47 4.86
N TRP A 25 -15.26 21.13 5.23
CA TRP A 25 -14.14 21.22 4.29
C TRP A 25 -13.42 19.89 4.12
N MET A 26 -13.42 19.02 5.15
CA MET A 26 -12.84 17.67 5.00
C MET A 26 -13.60 16.83 3.99
N ILE A 27 -14.94 16.83 4.05
CA ILE A 27 -15.78 16.14 3.06
C ILE A 27 -15.51 16.70 1.66
N GLY A 28 -15.61 18.02 1.47
CA GLY A 28 -15.39 18.65 0.17
C GLY A 28 -14.00 18.36 -0.42
N PHE A 29 -12.95 18.47 0.41
CA PHE A 29 -11.57 18.16 0.01
C PHE A 29 -11.42 16.71 -0.45
N LEU A 30 -11.93 15.74 0.33
CA LEU A 30 -11.84 14.33 0.00
C LEU A 30 -12.64 13.95 -1.25
N PHE A 31 -13.81 14.57 -1.47
CA PHE A 31 -14.55 14.39 -2.72
C PHE A 31 -13.70 14.81 -3.93
N LEU A 32 -13.20 16.02 -3.93
CA LEU A 32 -12.41 16.54 -5.05
C LEU A 32 -11.18 15.70 -5.33
N ALA A 33 -10.41 15.39 -4.28
CA ALA A 33 -9.16 14.65 -4.43
C ALA A 33 -9.37 13.19 -4.87
N SER A 34 -10.41 12.52 -4.36
CA SER A 34 -10.60 11.08 -4.63
C SER A 34 -11.27 10.80 -5.97
N PHE A 35 -12.20 11.66 -6.39
CA PHE A 35 -12.90 11.44 -7.67
C PHE A 35 -11.97 11.52 -8.88
N ILE A 36 -10.89 12.31 -8.81
CA ILE A 36 -9.85 12.30 -9.84
C ILE A 36 -9.21 10.91 -9.94
N GLY A 37 -8.94 10.27 -8.79
CA GLY A 37 -8.35 8.93 -8.75
C GLY A 37 -9.16 7.86 -9.48
N LEU A 38 -10.49 7.99 -9.51
CA LEU A 38 -11.37 7.07 -10.24
C LEU A 38 -11.11 7.06 -11.75
N PHE A 39 -10.72 8.18 -12.33
CA PHE A 39 -10.55 8.29 -13.79
C PHE A 39 -9.12 8.04 -14.26
N VAL A 40 -8.15 8.22 -13.38
CA VAL A 40 -6.71 8.28 -13.74
C VAL A 40 -6.17 7.00 -14.37
N LEU A 41 -6.56 5.82 -13.88
CA LEU A 41 -6.05 4.53 -14.34
C LEU A 41 -7.02 3.71 -15.20
N VAL A 42 -8.26 4.17 -15.41
CA VAL A 42 -9.23 3.48 -16.27
C VAL A 42 -8.68 3.08 -17.63
N PRO A 43 -7.92 3.95 -18.34
CA PRO A 43 -7.33 3.59 -19.62
C PRO A 43 -6.30 2.46 -19.55
N LEU A 44 -5.61 2.30 -18.41
CA LEU A 44 -4.54 1.32 -18.20
C LEU A 44 -5.01 -0.02 -17.59
N ARG A 45 -6.31 -0.17 -17.32
CA ARG A 45 -6.87 -1.39 -16.70
C ARG A 45 -6.54 -2.67 -17.45
N LYS A 46 -6.61 -2.64 -18.82
CA LYS A 46 -6.26 -3.79 -19.66
C LYS A 46 -4.81 -4.21 -19.43
N VAL A 47 -3.89 -3.24 -19.43
CA VAL A 47 -2.47 -3.50 -19.28
C VAL A 47 -2.17 -4.16 -17.93
N MET A 48 -2.75 -3.64 -16.85
CA MET A 48 -2.47 -4.14 -15.51
C MET A 48 -3.10 -5.51 -15.25
N ILE A 49 -4.34 -5.74 -15.67
CA ILE A 49 -5.12 -6.93 -15.31
C ILE A 49 -4.91 -8.06 -16.32
N VAL A 50 -4.93 -7.74 -17.63
CA VAL A 50 -4.85 -8.74 -18.69
C VAL A 50 -3.42 -8.96 -19.16
N ASP A 51 -2.69 -7.89 -19.53
CA ASP A 51 -1.37 -8.03 -20.14
C ASP A 51 -0.28 -8.37 -19.11
N TYR A 52 -0.26 -7.69 -17.95
CA TYR A 52 0.67 -7.97 -16.85
C TYR A 52 0.19 -9.07 -15.91
N LYS A 53 -1.08 -9.45 -15.99
CA LYS A 53 -1.72 -10.49 -15.14
C LYS A 53 -1.41 -10.27 -13.64
N LEU A 54 -1.41 -9.01 -13.19
CA LEU A 54 -1.14 -8.68 -11.79
C LEU A 54 -2.11 -9.40 -10.86
N THR A 55 -1.60 -9.83 -9.72
CA THR A 55 -2.34 -10.71 -8.80
C THR A 55 -3.41 -9.95 -8.03
N TYR A 56 -3.11 -8.73 -7.53
CA TYR A 56 -3.96 -7.97 -6.62
C TYR A 56 -4.53 -8.86 -5.52
N PRO A 57 -3.72 -9.27 -4.52
CA PRO A 57 -4.07 -10.34 -3.60
C PRO A 57 -5.40 -10.13 -2.87
N SER A 58 -5.71 -8.95 -2.36
CA SER A 58 -7.00 -8.64 -1.71
C SER A 58 -8.17 -8.71 -2.68
N GLY A 59 -8.03 -8.18 -3.90
CA GLY A 59 -9.05 -8.30 -4.95
C GLY A 59 -9.29 -9.74 -5.36
N THR A 60 -8.22 -10.52 -5.47
CA THR A 60 -8.26 -11.96 -5.75
C THR A 60 -8.92 -12.73 -4.61
N ALA A 61 -8.58 -12.43 -3.34
CA ALA A 61 -9.20 -13.04 -2.17
C ALA A 61 -10.71 -12.80 -2.14
N THR A 62 -11.12 -11.56 -2.39
CA THR A 62 -12.54 -11.18 -2.47
C THR A 62 -13.26 -11.92 -3.58
N ALA A 63 -12.66 -12.04 -4.77
CA ALA A 63 -13.24 -12.78 -5.88
C ALA A 63 -13.42 -14.27 -5.55
N TYR A 64 -12.46 -14.91 -4.90
CA TYR A 64 -12.59 -16.30 -4.47
C TYR A 64 -13.68 -16.48 -3.41
N LEU A 65 -13.83 -15.52 -2.51
CA LEU A 65 -14.90 -15.53 -1.52
C LEU A 65 -16.26 -15.45 -2.21
N ILE A 66 -16.47 -14.49 -3.12
CA ILE A 66 -17.71 -14.31 -3.89
C ILE A 66 -18.02 -15.58 -4.70
N ASN A 67 -17.06 -16.07 -5.49
CA ASN A 67 -17.24 -17.26 -6.31
C ASN A 67 -17.56 -18.50 -5.45
N GLY A 68 -16.96 -18.62 -4.27
CA GLY A 68 -17.24 -19.69 -3.32
C GLY A 68 -18.71 -19.76 -2.86
N PHE A 69 -19.43 -18.63 -2.86
CA PHE A 69 -20.86 -18.58 -2.53
C PHE A 69 -21.78 -18.81 -3.74
N HIS A 70 -21.31 -18.62 -4.97
CA HIS A 70 -22.14 -18.54 -6.17
C HIS A 70 -21.89 -19.63 -7.22
N THR A 71 -21.04 -20.64 -6.98
CA THR A 71 -20.72 -21.68 -7.96
C THR A 71 -21.76 -22.80 -7.98
N PRO A 72 -22.47 -23.10 -9.12
CA PRO A 72 -23.56 -24.10 -9.19
C PRO A 72 -23.07 -25.55 -9.11
N GLU A 73 -21.90 -25.88 -9.64
CA GLU A 73 -21.32 -27.26 -9.63
C GLU A 73 -20.95 -27.78 -8.25
N GLY A 74 -21.05 -26.89 -7.30
CA GLY A 74 -20.62 -27.13 -5.96
C GLY A 74 -21.74 -27.28 -4.96
N ALA A 75 -23.01 -27.47 -5.22
CA ALA A 75 -23.95 -27.53 -4.11
C ALA A 75 -23.50 -28.53 -3.01
N LYS A 76 -22.86 -29.64 -3.35
CA LYS A 76 -22.18 -30.54 -2.39
C LYS A 76 -20.72 -30.14 -2.09
N LEU A 77 -19.94 -29.75 -3.11
CA LEU A 77 -18.56 -29.29 -2.95
C LEU A 77 -18.52 -27.87 -2.35
N ALA A 78 -19.41 -26.97 -2.82
CA ALA A 78 -19.61 -25.64 -2.24
C ALA A 78 -20.11 -25.71 -0.80
N LYS A 79 -21.02 -26.62 -0.44
CA LYS A 79 -21.43 -26.81 0.96
C LYS A 79 -20.28 -27.27 1.84
N LYS A 80 -19.39 -28.12 1.32
CA LYS A 80 -18.15 -28.52 2.01
C LYS A 80 -17.11 -27.39 2.03
N GLN A 81 -16.98 -26.66 0.93
CA GLN A 81 -16.13 -25.46 0.84
C GLN A 81 -16.65 -24.35 1.75
N VAL A 82 -17.94 -24.01 1.71
CA VAL A 82 -18.56 -22.99 2.59
C VAL A 82 -18.46 -23.39 4.06
N LYS A 83 -18.68 -24.66 4.42
CA LYS A 83 -18.48 -25.13 5.80
C LYS A 83 -17.03 -25.04 6.25
N THR A 84 -16.08 -25.37 5.37
CA THR A 84 -14.66 -25.20 5.61
C THR A 84 -14.28 -23.72 5.59
N LEU A 85 -14.88 -22.92 4.70
CA LEU A 85 -14.79 -21.46 4.62
C LEU A 85 -15.18 -20.80 5.95
N GLY A 86 -16.36 -21.09 6.44
CA GLY A 86 -16.84 -20.53 7.70
C GLY A 86 -15.95 -20.87 8.89
N LYS A 87 -15.40 -22.10 8.93
CA LYS A 87 -14.49 -22.51 10.01
C LYS A 87 -13.19 -21.68 10.04
N PHE A 88 -12.50 -21.56 8.92
CA PHE A 88 -11.22 -20.80 8.88
C PHE A 88 -11.44 -19.30 9.05
N PHE A 89 -12.53 -18.76 8.52
CA PHE A 89 -12.96 -17.39 8.77
C PHE A 89 -13.17 -17.16 10.27
N LEU A 90 -13.96 -18.04 10.92
CA LEU A 90 -14.22 -17.95 12.35
C LEU A 90 -12.93 -18.11 13.16
N TYR A 91 -12.03 -19.03 12.77
CA TYR A 91 -10.72 -19.17 13.44
C TYR A 91 -9.86 -17.91 13.30
N SER A 92 -9.83 -17.28 12.14
CA SER A 92 -9.08 -16.03 11.97
C SER A 92 -9.68 -14.88 12.76
N PHE A 93 -11.00 -14.75 12.76
CA PHE A 93 -11.71 -13.75 13.56
C PHE A 93 -11.46 -13.96 15.08
N LEU A 94 -11.61 -15.20 15.54
CA LEU A 94 -11.35 -15.54 16.95
C LEU A 94 -9.87 -15.37 17.32
N TRP A 95 -8.95 -15.65 16.37
CA TRP A 95 -7.53 -15.41 16.57
C TRP A 95 -7.22 -13.92 16.71
N ALA A 96 -7.80 -13.08 15.88
CA ALA A 96 -7.64 -11.63 15.96
C ALA A 96 -8.22 -11.07 17.29
N PHE A 97 -9.39 -11.57 17.71
CA PHE A 97 -9.95 -11.28 19.05
C PHE A 97 -9.01 -11.72 20.17
N PHE A 98 -8.50 -12.95 20.10
CA PHE A 98 -7.56 -13.50 21.08
C PHE A 98 -6.27 -12.67 21.15
N GLN A 99 -5.70 -12.28 20.01
CA GLN A 99 -4.54 -11.40 19.99
C GLN A 99 -4.84 -10.06 20.67
N TRP A 100 -5.96 -9.42 20.33
CA TRP A 100 -6.38 -8.17 20.96
C TRP A 100 -6.52 -8.29 22.47
N PHE A 101 -7.10 -9.38 22.96
CA PHE A 101 -7.35 -9.60 24.38
C PHE A 101 -6.06 -9.55 25.24
N TYR A 102 -4.93 -9.86 24.63
CA TYR A 102 -3.62 -9.90 25.29
C TYR A 102 -2.74 -8.67 25.03
N THR A 103 -3.26 -7.62 24.43
CA THR A 103 -2.50 -6.38 24.15
C THR A 103 -2.68 -5.28 25.21
N GLY A 104 -3.10 -5.62 26.41
CA GLY A 104 -3.44 -4.67 27.48
C GLY A 104 -2.24 -3.96 28.11
N GLY A 105 -1.52 -3.14 27.37
CA GLY A 105 -0.41 -2.32 27.87
C GLY A 105 0.71 -2.12 26.84
N ASP A 106 1.75 -1.38 27.25
CA ASP A 106 2.86 -1.05 26.36
C ASP A 106 3.72 -2.28 26.06
N ASN A 107 4.02 -2.47 24.77
CA ASN A 107 4.80 -3.60 24.25
C ASN A 107 4.24 -4.97 24.66
N CYS A 108 2.92 -5.10 24.77
CA CYS A 108 2.24 -6.36 25.08
C CYS A 108 1.65 -6.98 23.81
N GLY A 109 1.44 -8.29 23.87
CA GLY A 109 0.83 -9.08 22.79
C GLY A 109 1.83 -9.79 21.88
N PHE A 110 1.28 -10.65 21.03
CA PHE A 110 2.04 -11.55 20.16
C PHE A 110 2.94 -10.82 19.15
N GLN A 111 2.56 -9.60 18.76
CA GLN A 111 3.34 -8.76 17.84
C GLN A 111 4.68 -8.29 18.40
N ASN A 112 4.88 -8.42 19.70
CA ASN A 112 6.10 -8.02 20.39
C ASN A 112 6.94 -9.21 20.89
N PHE A 113 6.70 -10.41 20.34
CA PHE A 113 7.46 -11.59 20.74
C PHE A 113 8.74 -11.72 19.92
N PRO A 114 9.91 -11.84 20.57
CA PRO A 114 11.21 -12.06 19.90
C PRO A 114 11.35 -13.51 19.42
N THR A 115 10.49 -13.94 18.48
CA THR A 115 10.37 -15.32 18.01
C THR A 115 11.64 -15.89 17.38
N LEU A 116 12.52 -15.04 16.84
CA LEU A 116 13.81 -15.42 16.22
C LEU A 116 15.02 -14.97 17.05
N GLY A 117 14.79 -14.63 18.32
CA GLY A 117 15.84 -14.16 19.23
C GLY A 117 15.96 -12.63 19.30
N LEU A 118 16.62 -12.13 20.36
CA LEU A 118 16.67 -10.69 20.68
C LEU A 118 17.42 -9.86 19.65
N GLN A 119 18.53 -10.36 19.10
CA GLN A 119 19.29 -9.65 18.06
C GLN A 119 18.50 -9.51 16.76
N ALA A 120 17.77 -10.55 16.38
CA ALA A 120 16.87 -10.52 15.24
C ALA A 120 15.71 -9.53 15.49
N TYR A 121 15.12 -9.57 16.67
CA TYR A 121 14.04 -8.68 17.08
C TYR A 121 14.47 -7.20 17.09
N LYS A 122 15.67 -6.87 17.55
CA LYS A 122 16.25 -5.50 17.48
C LYS A 122 16.29 -4.99 16.04
N ASN A 123 16.51 -5.87 15.07
CA ASN A 123 16.51 -5.56 13.65
C ASN A 123 15.17 -5.84 12.97
N ARG A 124 14.08 -5.91 13.74
CA ARG A 124 12.71 -6.17 13.28
C ARG A 124 12.52 -7.49 12.51
N PHE A 125 13.35 -8.49 12.76
CA PHE A 125 13.15 -9.86 12.30
C PHE A 125 12.44 -10.67 13.39
N TYR A 126 11.13 -10.83 13.25
CA TYR A 126 10.30 -11.67 14.10
C TYR A 126 9.03 -12.06 13.36
N PHE A 127 8.36 -13.09 13.82
CA PHE A 127 7.05 -13.51 13.34
C PHE A 127 5.98 -12.90 14.24
N ASP A 128 5.10 -12.08 13.67
CA ASP A 128 4.09 -11.32 14.43
C ASP A 128 2.73 -12.03 14.52
N PHE A 129 2.65 -13.27 14.04
CA PHE A 129 1.43 -14.09 14.03
C PHE A 129 0.25 -13.46 13.29
N SER A 130 0.49 -12.57 12.31
CA SER A 130 -0.56 -11.96 11.51
C SER A 130 -1.12 -12.93 10.47
N PRO A 131 -2.41 -13.34 10.59
CA PRO A 131 -3.04 -14.23 9.61
C PRO A 131 -3.14 -13.58 8.23
N THR A 132 -3.36 -12.26 8.19
CA THR A 132 -3.47 -11.48 6.95
C THR A 132 -2.22 -11.59 6.10
N TYR A 133 -1.03 -11.34 6.65
CA TYR A 133 0.21 -11.40 5.88
C TYR A 133 0.60 -12.81 5.46
N VAL A 134 0.29 -13.82 6.27
CA VAL A 134 0.46 -15.22 5.88
C VAL A 134 -0.48 -15.56 4.69
N GLY A 135 -1.74 -15.12 4.76
CA GLY A 135 -2.71 -15.29 3.66
C GLY A 135 -2.27 -14.60 2.37
N VAL A 136 -1.79 -13.37 2.45
CA VAL A 136 -1.23 -12.62 1.30
C VAL A 136 -0.04 -13.38 0.70
N GLY A 137 0.87 -13.90 1.56
CA GLY A 137 2.00 -14.70 1.12
C GLY A 137 1.62 -15.99 0.40
N MET A 138 0.48 -16.60 0.74
CA MET A 138 -0.06 -17.76 0.03
C MET A 138 -0.69 -17.40 -1.34
N ILE A 139 -1.17 -16.17 -1.52
CA ILE A 139 -1.77 -15.70 -2.78
C ILE A 139 -0.73 -15.18 -3.75
N CYS A 140 0.28 -14.46 -3.24
CA CYS A 140 1.34 -13.88 -4.05
C CYS A 140 2.24 -14.93 -4.70
N PRO A 141 2.74 -14.68 -5.93
CA PRO A 141 3.74 -15.54 -6.55
C PRO A 141 5.00 -15.67 -5.68
N HIS A 142 5.59 -16.86 -5.64
CA HIS A 142 6.79 -17.15 -4.82
C HIS A 142 7.93 -16.16 -5.04
N ILE A 143 8.16 -15.72 -6.30
CA ILE A 143 9.21 -14.74 -6.62
C ILE A 143 8.99 -13.39 -5.93
N VAL A 144 7.75 -12.97 -5.77
CA VAL A 144 7.41 -11.72 -5.05
C VAL A 144 7.80 -11.86 -3.59
N ASN A 145 7.40 -12.94 -2.91
CA ASN A 145 7.67 -13.16 -1.50
C ASN A 145 9.18 -13.34 -1.21
N VAL A 146 9.90 -14.03 -2.12
CA VAL A 146 11.36 -14.13 -2.08
C VAL A 146 12.00 -12.76 -2.26
N SER A 147 11.51 -11.93 -3.19
CA SER A 147 12.03 -10.57 -3.39
C SER A 147 11.79 -9.68 -2.17
N VAL A 148 10.60 -9.78 -1.56
CA VAL A 148 10.28 -9.07 -0.31
C VAL A 148 11.23 -9.52 0.82
N LEU A 149 11.48 -10.82 0.98
CA LEU A 149 12.42 -11.33 1.98
C LEU A 149 13.86 -10.85 1.74
N LEU A 150 14.33 -10.91 0.49
CA LEU A 150 15.66 -10.37 0.11
C LEU A 150 15.79 -8.89 0.41
N GLY A 151 14.75 -8.11 0.12
CA GLY A 151 14.68 -6.69 0.48
C GLY A 151 14.76 -6.47 1.99
N GLY A 152 14.07 -7.30 2.79
CA GLY A 152 14.14 -7.27 4.25
C GLY A 152 15.55 -7.57 4.79
N ILE A 153 16.20 -8.61 4.25
CA ILE A 153 17.58 -8.97 4.64
C ILE A 153 18.54 -7.83 4.26
N LEU A 154 18.45 -7.31 3.04
CA LEU A 154 19.30 -6.22 2.57
C LEU A 154 19.15 -4.96 3.43
N SER A 155 17.90 -4.56 3.70
CA SER A 155 17.62 -3.33 4.46
C SER A 155 17.92 -3.49 5.95
N TRP A 156 17.17 -4.35 6.65
CA TRP A 156 17.23 -4.46 8.11
C TRP A 156 18.35 -5.37 8.62
N GLY A 157 18.77 -6.33 7.80
CA GLY A 157 19.90 -7.21 8.14
C GLY A 157 21.27 -6.56 7.92
N ILE A 158 21.41 -5.74 6.86
CA ILE A 158 22.72 -5.21 6.43
C ILE A 158 22.74 -3.69 6.51
N MET A 159 21.90 -3.00 5.74
CA MET A 159 22.05 -1.56 5.52
C MET A 159 21.81 -0.73 6.79
N TRP A 160 20.67 -0.96 7.48
CA TRP A 160 20.34 -0.16 8.66
C TRP A 160 21.30 -0.38 9.83
N PRO A 161 21.78 -1.59 10.13
CA PRO A 161 22.87 -1.79 11.10
C PRO A 161 24.15 -1.04 10.71
N LEU A 162 24.57 -1.10 9.44
CA LEU A 162 25.78 -0.40 8.97
C LEU A 162 25.65 1.13 9.08
N ILE A 163 24.48 1.68 8.70
CA ILE A 163 24.22 3.14 8.81
C ILE A 163 24.09 3.54 10.29
N ARG A 164 23.49 2.70 11.13
CA ARG A 164 23.42 2.94 12.59
C ARG A 164 24.81 3.04 13.21
N ASN A 165 25.76 2.22 12.79
CA ASN A 165 27.17 2.29 13.26
C ASN A 165 27.88 3.59 12.81
N LYS A 166 27.31 4.34 11.86
CA LYS A 166 27.82 5.67 11.44
C LYS A 166 27.14 6.84 12.17
N LYS A 167 26.38 6.55 13.24
CA LYS A 167 25.78 7.56 14.11
C LYS A 167 26.89 8.47 14.66
N GLY A 168 26.67 9.79 14.63
CA GLY A 168 27.70 10.80 14.97
C GLY A 168 28.55 11.27 13.78
N CYS A 169 28.70 10.44 12.71
CA CYS A 169 29.46 10.81 11.51
C CYS A 169 28.57 11.19 10.32
N TRP A 170 27.49 10.42 10.09
CA TRP A 170 26.58 10.64 8.99
C TRP A 170 25.34 11.42 9.41
N TYR A 171 24.95 11.34 10.66
CA TYR A 171 23.84 12.10 11.27
C TYR A 171 24.11 12.31 12.77
N PRO A 172 23.59 13.39 13.38
CA PRO A 172 23.81 13.71 14.78
C PRO A 172 23.36 12.60 15.74
N ALA A 173 24.15 12.36 16.78
CA ALA A 173 23.86 11.30 17.76
C ALA A 173 22.68 11.62 18.69
N SER A 174 22.33 12.90 18.84
CA SER A 174 21.24 13.39 19.71
C SER A 174 19.85 13.24 19.11
N LEU A 175 19.74 12.87 17.81
CA LEU A 175 18.45 12.78 17.14
C LEU A 175 17.67 11.53 17.55
N SER A 176 16.34 11.68 17.69
CA SER A 176 15.43 10.56 17.88
C SER A 176 15.40 9.63 16.67
N GLU A 177 15.10 8.35 16.86
CA GLU A 177 15.00 7.38 15.76
C GLU A 177 13.90 7.71 14.73
N SER A 178 12.91 8.50 15.10
CA SER A 178 11.82 8.97 14.23
C SER A 178 12.19 10.21 13.41
N SER A 179 13.34 10.84 13.68
CA SER A 179 13.79 12.05 12.96
C SER A 179 14.20 11.72 11.53
N LEU A 180 13.72 12.53 10.58
CA LEU A 180 14.07 12.42 9.17
C LEU A 180 15.51 12.87 8.86
N HIS A 181 16.12 13.66 9.74
CA HIS A 181 17.55 14.02 9.67
C HIS A 181 18.48 12.88 10.17
N GLY A 182 17.88 11.78 10.66
CA GLY A 182 18.58 10.59 11.15
C GLY A 182 18.34 9.36 10.28
N LEU A 183 18.39 8.18 10.90
CA LEU A 183 18.23 6.88 10.23
C LEU A 183 16.89 6.76 9.47
N GLN A 184 15.81 7.37 10.00
CA GLN A 184 14.49 7.33 9.34
C GLN A 184 14.50 8.02 7.97
N GLY A 185 15.33 9.05 7.77
CA GLY A 185 15.51 9.69 6.46
C GLY A 185 16.01 8.69 5.41
N TYR A 186 17.06 7.93 5.71
CA TYR A 186 17.56 6.90 4.79
C TYR A 186 16.48 5.88 4.44
N ARG A 187 15.73 5.39 5.44
CA ARG A 187 14.65 4.41 5.22
C ARG A 187 13.60 4.92 4.25
N VAL A 188 13.15 6.16 4.44
CA VAL A 188 12.11 6.77 3.61
C VAL A 188 12.61 7.05 2.20
N PHE A 189 13.73 7.76 2.07
CA PHE A 189 14.19 8.27 0.77
C PHE A 189 14.75 7.17 -0.14
N ILE A 190 15.48 6.20 0.41
CA ILE A 190 15.97 5.06 -0.39
C ILE A 190 14.80 4.18 -0.86
N SER A 191 13.81 3.92 0.00
CA SER A 191 12.62 3.17 -0.44
C SER A 191 11.87 3.89 -1.57
N ILE A 192 11.69 5.21 -1.47
CA ILE A 192 11.09 6.04 -2.53
C ILE A 192 11.91 5.92 -3.83
N ALA A 193 13.23 6.00 -3.74
CA ALA A 193 14.10 5.93 -4.90
C ALA A 193 13.98 4.60 -5.65
N ILE A 194 13.99 3.47 -4.95
CA ILE A 194 13.80 2.14 -5.55
C ILE A 194 12.42 2.03 -6.20
N ILE A 195 11.37 2.43 -5.48
CA ILE A 195 9.99 2.37 -5.94
C ILE A 195 9.78 3.19 -7.21
N LEU A 196 10.30 4.41 -7.22
CA LEU A 196 10.22 5.28 -8.40
C LEU A 196 11.05 4.73 -9.56
N GLY A 197 12.24 4.21 -9.31
CA GLY A 197 13.08 3.62 -10.36
C GLY A 197 12.40 2.45 -11.05
N ASP A 198 11.85 1.51 -10.28
CA ASP A 198 11.10 0.36 -10.81
C ASP A 198 9.78 0.78 -11.46
N GLY A 199 9.01 1.63 -10.79
CA GLY A 199 7.71 2.09 -11.29
C GLY A 199 7.82 2.88 -12.58
N LEU A 200 8.76 3.83 -12.67
CA LEU A 200 9.01 4.62 -13.87
C LEU A 200 9.50 3.76 -15.03
N TYR A 201 10.41 2.80 -14.79
CA TYR A 201 10.85 1.86 -15.82
C TYR A 201 9.65 1.12 -16.44
N ASN A 202 8.81 0.52 -15.59
CA ASN A 202 7.63 -0.22 -16.06
C ASN A 202 6.61 0.70 -16.74
N PHE A 203 6.42 1.92 -16.25
CA PHE A 203 5.53 2.90 -16.87
C PHE A 203 6.01 3.28 -18.27
N VAL A 204 7.29 3.63 -18.44
CA VAL A 204 7.89 3.95 -19.74
C VAL A 204 7.78 2.76 -20.70
N LYS A 205 8.03 1.55 -20.21
CA LYS A 205 7.87 0.30 -20.97
C LYS A 205 6.43 0.13 -21.50
N VAL A 206 5.42 0.41 -20.68
CA VAL A 206 4.01 0.37 -21.08
C VAL A 206 3.74 1.44 -22.15
N LEU A 207 4.21 2.66 -21.95
CA LEU A 207 4.05 3.74 -22.94
C LEU A 207 4.66 3.36 -24.29
N ILE A 208 5.89 2.85 -24.30
CA ILE A 208 6.57 2.42 -25.55
C ILE A 208 5.76 1.32 -26.23
N ARG A 209 5.33 0.29 -25.51
CA ARG A 209 4.53 -0.81 -26.07
C ARG A 209 3.20 -0.32 -26.63
N THR A 210 2.51 0.55 -25.91
CA THR A 210 1.22 1.10 -26.35
C THR A 210 1.39 1.97 -27.59
N THR A 211 2.42 2.81 -27.64
CA THR A 211 2.72 3.68 -28.77
C THR A 211 3.12 2.86 -30.00
N THR A 212 3.99 1.85 -29.83
CA THR A 212 4.38 0.96 -30.94
C THR A 212 3.21 0.13 -31.47
N ALA A 213 2.33 -0.37 -30.59
CA ALA A 213 1.11 -1.05 -30.98
C ALA A 213 0.16 -0.11 -31.77
N PHE A 214 -0.01 1.13 -31.31
CA PHE A 214 -0.82 2.13 -32.00
C PHE A 214 -0.27 2.47 -33.39
N ILE A 215 1.03 2.71 -33.49
CA ILE A 215 1.72 2.96 -34.79
C ILE A 215 1.58 1.74 -35.70
N SER A 216 1.71 0.53 -35.20
CA SER A 216 1.55 -0.70 -35.98
C SER A 216 0.12 -0.91 -36.47
N MET A 217 -0.89 -0.56 -35.63
CA MET A 217 -2.29 -0.56 -36.05
C MET A 217 -2.59 0.48 -37.15
N MET A 218 -1.98 1.65 -37.06
CA MET A 218 -2.10 2.66 -38.14
C MET A 218 -1.44 2.23 -39.45
N LYS A 219 -0.41 1.36 -39.38
CA LYS A 219 0.30 0.85 -40.58
C LYS A 219 -0.30 -0.43 -41.18
N LYS A 220 -1.14 -1.17 -40.43
CA LYS A 220 -1.72 -2.47 -40.85
C LYS A 220 -3.25 -2.43 -40.83
N ASN A 221 -3.85 -2.19 -42.01
CA ASN A 221 -5.14 -2.80 -42.30
C ASN A 221 -4.88 -4.29 -42.54
N SER A 222 -5.21 -5.16 -41.61
CA SER A 222 -5.61 -6.57 -41.80
C SER A 222 -5.09 -7.57 -40.77
N THR A 223 -6.05 -8.39 -40.35
CA THR A 223 -6.04 -9.81 -39.90
C THR A 223 -5.09 -10.27 -38.78
N LEU A 224 -5.73 -10.75 -37.73
CA LEU A 224 -5.14 -11.50 -36.59
C LEU A 224 -4.88 -12.98 -36.98
N PRO A 225 -3.76 -13.56 -36.59
CA PRO A 225 -3.58 -15.01 -36.65
C PRO A 225 -4.05 -15.68 -35.36
N VAL A 226 -4.90 -16.69 -35.50
CA VAL A 226 -5.29 -17.66 -34.45
C VAL A 226 -4.22 -18.73 -34.40
N SER A 227 -3.71 -19.04 -33.21
CA SER A 227 -2.79 -20.18 -32.99
C SER A 227 -3.51 -21.25 -32.15
N ASN A 228 -3.73 -22.40 -32.76
CA ASN A 228 -4.22 -23.63 -32.11
C ASN A 228 -2.99 -24.52 -31.79
N ASN A 229 -2.88 -24.97 -30.53
CA ASN A 229 -2.37 -26.28 -30.13
C ASN A 229 -2.18 -26.35 -28.59
N GLY A 230 -2.95 -27.14 -27.91
CA GLY A 230 -2.84 -27.41 -26.47
C GLY A 230 -3.63 -28.64 -26.01
N SER A 231 -3.16 -29.29 -24.96
CA SER A 231 -3.76 -30.45 -24.30
C SER A 231 -5.05 -30.10 -23.51
N PRO A 232 -5.99 -31.06 -23.27
CA PRO A 232 -7.34 -30.79 -22.76
C PRO A 232 -7.44 -30.03 -21.43
N ILE A 233 -6.51 -30.21 -20.52
CA ILE A 233 -6.47 -29.49 -19.20
C ILE A 233 -6.01 -28.04 -19.41
N THR A 234 -5.13 -27.80 -20.36
CA THR A 234 -4.66 -26.47 -20.76
C THR A 234 -5.77 -25.72 -21.50
N GLU A 235 -6.61 -26.43 -22.26
CA GLU A 235 -7.74 -25.86 -23.00
C GLU A 235 -8.85 -25.34 -22.08
N ALA A 236 -9.21 -26.03 -20.99
CA ALA A 236 -10.23 -25.57 -20.05
C ALA A 236 -9.82 -24.30 -19.29
N VAL A 237 -8.57 -24.24 -18.83
CA VAL A 237 -8.00 -23.05 -18.17
C VAL A 237 -7.84 -21.90 -19.16
N PHE A 238 -7.47 -22.20 -20.40
CA PHE A 238 -7.34 -21.21 -21.47
C PHE A 238 -8.70 -20.64 -21.86
N PHE A 239 -9.74 -21.48 -21.98
CA PHE A 239 -11.11 -21.08 -22.27
C PHE A 239 -11.70 -20.17 -21.18
N ASP A 240 -11.46 -20.47 -19.91
CA ASP A 240 -11.89 -19.62 -18.80
C ASP A 240 -11.20 -18.25 -18.80
N ASP A 241 -9.90 -18.20 -19.06
CA ASP A 241 -9.14 -16.94 -19.16
C ASP A 241 -9.57 -16.14 -20.41
N GLU A 242 -9.83 -16.80 -21.52
CA GLU A 242 -10.32 -16.17 -22.75
C GLU A 242 -11.70 -15.56 -22.55
N ARG A 243 -12.64 -16.30 -21.94
CA ARG A 243 -13.97 -15.82 -21.61
C ARG A 243 -13.96 -14.64 -20.64
N ARG A 244 -13.10 -14.69 -19.60
CA ARG A 244 -12.91 -13.57 -18.67
C ARG A 244 -12.39 -12.33 -19.40
N THR A 245 -11.43 -12.52 -20.27
CA THR A 245 -10.84 -11.44 -21.06
C THR A 245 -11.83 -10.86 -22.05
N GLU A 246 -12.61 -11.70 -22.75
CA GLU A 246 -13.65 -11.25 -23.68
C GLU A 246 -14.71 -10.39 -22.96
N LEU A 247 -15.26 -10.86 -21.85
CA LEU A 247 -16.23 -10.09 -21.07
C LEU A 247 -15.65 -8.78 -20.52
N PHE A 248 -14.40 -8.82 -20.05
CA PHE A 248 -13.72 -7.64 -19.54
C PHE A 248 -13.45 -6.60 -20.62
N LEU A 249 -13.28 -7.02 -21.88
CA LEU A 249 -13.05 -6.13 -23.02
C LEU A 249 -14.34 -5.71 -23.72
N LYS A 250 -15.43 -6.46 -23.60
CA LYS A 250 -16.70 -6.22 -24.29
C LYS A 250 -17.44 -5.01 -23.70
N ASP A 251 -17.61 -4.96 -22.38
CA ASP A 251 -18.33 -3.88 -21.70
C ASP A 251 -17.36 -2.81 -21.19
N GLN A 252 -16.84 -2.03 -22.10
CA GLN A 252 -15.82 -1.02 -21.80
C GLN A 252 -16.43 0.28 -21.28
N ILE A 253 -15.71 0.92 -20.37
CA ILE A 253 -15.95 2.31 -20.00
C ILE A 253 -15.51 3.16 -21.20
N PRO A 254 -16.39 4.03 -21.77
CA PRO A 254 -16.03 4.89 -22.89
C PRO A 254 -14.80 5.73 -22.57
N ARG A 255 -13.86 5.80 -23.50
CA ARG A 255 -12.63 6.60 -23.33
C ARG A 255 -12.95 8.08 -23.08
N SER A 256 -13.99 8.60 -23.71
CA SER A 256 -14.48 9.96 -23.49
C SER A 256 -14.89 10.21 -22.04
N VAL A 257 -15.52 9.23 -21.39
CA VAL A 257 -15.89 9.32 -19.96
C VAL A 257 -14.65 9.30 -19.07
N ALA A 258 -13.65 8.46 -19.38
CA ALA A 258 -12.42 8.38 -18.61
C ALA A 258 -11.58 9.68 -18.71
N TYR A 259 -11.29 10.13 -19.92
CA TYR A 259 -10.50 11.35 -20.12
C TYR A 259 -11.30 12.62 -19.80
N GLY A 260 -12.55 12.70 -20.25
CA GLY A 260 -13.43 13.84 -19.98
C GLY A 260 -13.73 13.99 -18.47
N GLY A 261 -13.97 12.87 -17.79
CA GLY A 261 -14.16 12.86 -16.33
C GLY A 261 -12.90 13.33 -15.59
N TYR A 262 -11.73 12.86 -16.01
CA TYR A 262 -10.46 13.31 -15.40
C TYR A 262 -10.27 14.82 -15.58
N VAL A 263 -10.42 15.34 -16.79
CA VAL A 263 -10.25 16.78 -17.08
C VAL A 263 -11.31 17.63 -16.37
N ALA A 264 -12.57 17.19 -16.37
CA ALA A 264 -13.65 17.93 -15.72
C ALA A 264 -13.43 18.04 -14.19
N VAL A 265 -13.14 16.92 -13.51
CA VAL A 265 -12.89 16.92 -12.06
C VAL A 265 -11.60 17.68 -11.74
N ALA A 266 -10.56 17.57 -12.56
CA ALA A 266 -9.33 18.34 -12.41
C ALA A 266 -9.59 19.87 -12.52
N ALA A 267 -10.36 20.29 -13.51
CA ALA A 267 -10.72 21.71 -13.65
C ALA A 267 -11.50 22.26 -12.45
N ILE A 268 -12.49 21.50 -11.96
CA ILE A 268 -13.25 21.85 -10.75
C ILE A 268 -12.30 21.95 -9.55
N SER A 269 -11.40 20.97 -9.38
CA SER A 269 -10.46 20.92 -8.26
C SER A 269 -9.47 22.08 -8.30
N ILE A 270 -8.95 22.44 -9.48
CA ILE A 270 -8.04 23.59 -9.66
C ILE A 270 -8.71 24.90 -9.26
N GLY A 271 -10.01 25.04 -9.51
CA GLY A 271 -10.78 26.22 -9.09
C GLY A 271 -11.17 26.26 -7.62
N THR A 272 -11.42 25.10 -7.01
CA THR A 272 -12.02 25.03 -5.65
C THR A 272 -10.99 24.75 -4.55
N LEU A 273 -9.96 23.92 -4.78
CA LEU A 273 -8.97 23.60 -3.74
C LEU A 273 -8.19 24.80 -3.21
N PRO A 274 -7.81 25.81 -4.03
CA PRO A 274 -7.18 27.02 -3.51
C PRO A 274 -8.08 27.83 -2.57
N GLN A 275 -9.41 27.73 -2.70
CA GLN A 275 -10.35 28.38 -1.78
C GLN A 275 -10.39 27.66 -0.43
N VAL A 276 -10.23 26.34 -0.44
CA VAL A 276 -10.13 25.53 0.79
C VAL A 276 -8.75 25.70 1.44
N PHE A 277 -7.68 25.65 0.65
CA PHE A 277 -6.30 25.80 1.10
C PHE A 277 -5.59 26.89 0.29
N PRO A 278 -5.61 28.17 0.74
CA PRO A 278 -4.98 29.29 0.01
C PRO A 278 -3.48 29.11 -0.25
N GLN A 279 -2.80 28.29 0.58
CA GLN A 279 -1.39 27.95 0.43
C GLN A 279 -1.15 27.01 -0.77
N LEU A 280 -2.17 26.27 -1.22
CA LEU A 280 -2.12 25.39 -2.36
C LEU A 280 -2.58 26.12 -3.63
N LYS A 281 -1.68 26.84 -4.28
CA LYS A 281 -2.00 27.64 -5.47
C LYS A 281 -2.43 26.73 -6.64
N TRP A 282 -3.26 27.25 -7.55
CA TRP A 282 -3.85 26.52 -8.65
C TRP A 282 -2.83 25.79 -9.55
N TYR A 283 -1.67 26.40 -9.77
CA TYR A 283 -0.61 25.78 -10.59
C TYR A 283 0.13 24.64 -9.90
N TYR A 284 0.17 24.58 -8.55
CA TYR A 284 0.65 23.41 -7.82
C TYR A 284 -0.25 22.21 -8.08
N ILE A 285 -1.56 22.44 -8.07
CA ILE A 285 -2.57 21.41 -8.31
C ILE A 285 -2.47 20.91 -9.75
N LEU A 286 -2.31 21.81 -10.71
CA LEU A 286 -2.11 21.47 -12.12
C LEU A 286 -0.91 20.55 -12.30
N VAL A 287 0.24 20.91 -11.72
CA VAL A 287 1.46 20.08 -11.78
C VAL A 287 1.25 18.74 -11.09
N ALA A 288 0.61 18.72 -9.92
CA ALA A 288 0.28 17.47 -9.24
C ALA A 288 -0.55 16.54 -10.13
N TYR A 289 -1.53 17.07 -10.87
CA TYR A 289 -2.39 16.27 -11.75
C TYR A 289 -1.69 15.79 -13.02
N VAL A 290 -0.70 16.49 -13.51
CA VAL A 290 0.16 15.99 -14.62
C VAL A 290 0.98 14.77 -14.18
N PHE A 291 1.49 14.76 -12.94
CA PHE A 291 2.27 13.65 -12.40
C PHE A 291 1.42 12.54 -11.78
N ALA A 292 0.18 12.81 -11.38
CA ALA A 292 -0.69 11.85 -10.72
C ALA A 292 -0.88 10.52 -11.48
N PRO A 293 -1.06 10.47 -12.82
CA PRO A 293 -1.18 9.21 -13.54
C PRO A 293 0.04 8.31 -13.44
N VAL A 294 1.24 8.89 -13.42
CA VAL A 294 2.50 8.16 -13.29
C VAL A 294 2.60 7.53 -11.90
N LEU A 295 2.38 8.33 -10.87
CA LEU A 295 2.48 7.88 -9.48
C LEU A 295 1.36 6.89 -9.12
N ALA A 296 0.15 7.10 -9.65
CA ALA A 296 -0.96 6.18 -9.50
C ALA A 296 -0.67 4.82 -10.16
N PHE A 297 -0.06 4.82 -11.36
CA PHE A 297 0.40 3.60 -12.01
C PHE A 297 1.44 2.86 -11.16
N CYS A 298 2.46 3.56 -10.67
CA CYS A 298 3.50 2.95 -9.84
C CYS A 298 2.92 2.30 -8.57
N ASN A 299 1.97 2.98 -7.91
CA ASN A 299 1.31 2.42 -6.72
C ASN A 299 0.43 1.21 -7.05
N ALA A 300 -0.42 1.33 -8.08
CA ALA A 300 -1.31 0.23 -8.48
C ALA A 300 -0.52 -0.99 -8.97
N TYR A 301 0.63 -0.79 -9.61
CA TYR A 301 1.55 -1.87 -9.97
C TYR A 301 2.14 -2.55 -8.72
N GLY A 302 2.59 -1.77 -7.73
CA GLY A 302 3.10 -2.30 -6.47
C GLY A 302 2.04 -3.10 -5.68
N ILE A 303 0.81 -2.59 -5.58
CA ILE A 303 -0.32 -3.30 -4.96
C ILE A 303 -0.64 -4.57 -5.73
N GLY A 304 -0.63 -4.51 -7.06
CA GLY A 304 -0.84 -5.69 -7.90
C GLY A 304 0.14 -6.82 -7.65
N LEU A 305 1.35 -6.51 -7.20
CA LEU A 305 2.38 -7.50 -6.86
C LEU A 305 2.31 -7.98 -5.40
N THR A 306 2.12 -7.07 -4.44
CA THR A 306 2.40 -7.32 -3.02
C THR A 306 1.22 -7.04 -2.09
N ASP A 307 0.10 -6.54 -2.61
CA ASP A 307 -1.06 -6.06 -1.86
C ASP A 307 -0.79 -4.83 -0.97
N TRP A 308 0.43 -4.32 -0.97
CA TRP A 308 0.81 -3.20 -0.12
C TRP A 308 0.67 -1.86 -0.83
N SER A 309 -0.18 -0.98 -0.28
CA SER A 309 -0.34 0.39 -0.80
C SER A 309 0.78 1.30 -0.31
N LEU A 310 1.45 1.95 -1.25
CA LEU A 310 2.50 2.93 -1.00
C LEU A 310 2.00 4.38 -1.20
N ALA A 311 0.69 4.59 -1.20
CA ALA A 311 0.08 5.92 -1.38
C ALA A 311 0.66 6.96 -0.41
N SER A 312 0.91 6.57 0.85
CA SER A 312 1.56 7.42 1.84
C SER A 312 2.98 7.84 1.45
N THR A 313 3.70 6.98 0.75
CA THR A 313 5.06 7.25 0.26
C THR A 313 5.05 8.29 -0.85
N TYR A 314 4.12 8.18 -1.78
CA TYR A 314 3.91 9.19 -2.83
C TYR A 314 3.37 10.52 -2.27
N GLY A 315 2.55 10.46 -1.22
CA GLY A 315 2.14 11.65 -0.47
C GLY A 315 3.32 12.38 0.15
N LYS A 316 4.29 11.66 0.73
CA LYS A 316 5.52 12.25 1.29
C LYS A 316 6.37 12.92 0.20
N LEU A 317 6.45 12.33 -0.98
CA LEU A 317 7.10 12.97 -2.12
C LEU A 317 6.41 14.30 -2.48
N ALA A 318 5.08 14.33 -2.51
CA ALA A 318 4.33 15.55 -2.75
C ALA A 318 4.59 16.61 -1.67
N ILE A 319 4.67 16.23 -0.39
CA ILE A 319 5.03 17.17 0.70
C ILE A 319 6.36 17.86 0.41
N LEU A 320 7.40 17.08 0.08
CA LEU A 320 8.73 17.61 -0.16
C LEU A 320 8.77 18.58 -1.35
N ILE A 321 8.16 18.19 -2.47
CA ILE A 321 8.16 19.01 -3.69
C ILE A 321 7.36 20.29 -3.47
N PHE A 322 6.11 20.19 -3.04
CA PHE A 322 5.22 21.35 -2.93
C PHE A 322 5.50 22.19 -1.68
N GLY A 323 6.00 21.56 -0.58
CA GLY A 323 6.48 22.29 0.60
C GLY A 323 7.69 23.17 0.28
N ALA A 324 8.68 22.61 -0.44
CA ALA A 324 9.83 23.35 -0.94
C ALA A 324 9.44 24.49 -1.90
N TRP A 325 8.51 24.20 -2.81
CA TRP A 325 8.07 25.18 -3.81
C TRP A 325 7.27 26.33 -3.20
N ALA A 326 6.41 26.07 -2.22
CA ALA A 326 5.67 27.11 -1.51
C ALA A 326 6.55 27.96 -0.60
N GLY A 327 7.56 27.34 0.03
CA GLY A 327 8.50 28.01 0.94
C GLY A 327 7.86 28.43 2.26
N ALA A 328 8.69 28.90 3.20
CA ALA A 328 8.26 29.28 4.54
C ALA A 328 7.33 30.51 4.55
N SER A 329 7.53 31.45 3.63
CA SER A 329 6.77 32.71 3.56
C SER A 329 5.31 32.52 3.14
N ASN A 330 4.99 31.44 2.42
CA ASN A 330 3.65 31.19 1.89
C ASN A 330 2.93 30.00 2.57
N GLY A 331 3.30 29.66 3.79
CA GLY A 331 2.69 28.53 4.51
C GLY A 331 3.01 27.18 3.89
N GLY A 332 4.26 26.94 3.52
CA GLY A 332 4.74 25.74 2.84
C GLY A 332 4.43 24.44 3.58
N VAL A 333 4.37 24.45 4.92
CA VAL A 333 3.95 23.27 5.71
C VAL A 333 2.53 22.87 5.35
N LEU A 334 1.59 23.81 5.39
CA LEU A 334 0.19 23.50 5.11
C LEU A 334 -0.04 23.23 3.62
N GLY A 335 0.64 23.97 2.74
CA GLY A 335 0.62 23.72 1.29
C GLY A 335 1.14 22.33 0.93
N GLY A 336 2.28 21.92 1.47
CA GLY A 336 2.83 20.58 1.29
C GLY A 336 1.93 19.47 1.83
N LEU A 337 1.36 19.66 3.03
CA LEU A 337 0.41 18.70 3.62
C LEU A 337 -0.90 18.59 2.82
N ALA A 338 -1.41 19.69 2.30
CA ALA A 338 -2.59 19.66 1.43
C ALA A 338 -2.31 18.94 0.10
N ALA A 339 -1.18 19.24 -0.53
CA ALA A 339 -0.72 18.52 -1.73
C ALA A 339 -0.52 17.02 -1.47
N CYS A 340 0.00 16.65 -0.30
CA CYS A 340 0.07 15.25 0.15
C CYS A 340 -1.32 14.60 0.17
N GLY A 341 -2.29 15.24 0.80
CA GLY A 341 -3.66 14.74 0.89
C GLY A 341 -4.29 14.52 -0.49
N VAL A 342 -4.09 15.46 -1.42
CA VAL A 342 -4.53 15.34 -2.81
C VAL A 342 -3.86 14.13 -3.47
N MET A 343 -2.53 14.05 -3.44
CA MET A 343 -1.79 12.96 -4.12
C MET A 343 -2.10 11.60 -3.52
N MET A 344 -2.13 11.47 -2.18
CA MET A 344 -2.50 10.22 -1.51
C MET A 344 -3.89 9.75 -1.92
N SER A 345 -4.88 10.65 -1.92
CA SER A 345 -6.26 10.31 -2.27
C SER A 345 -6.38 9.84 -3.71
N ILE A 346 -5.70 10.50 -4.66
CA ILE A 346 -5.71 10.09 -6.07
C ILE A 346 -5.07 8.72 -6.24
N VAL A 347 -3.87 8.56 -5.71
CA VAL A 347 -3.05 7.35 -5.89
C VAL A 347 -3.69 6.14 -5.21
N SER A 348 -4.30 6.33 -4.03
CA SER A 348 -5.02 5.27 -3.31
C SER A 348 -6.28 4.87 -4.06
N THR A 349 -7.17 5.82 -4.38
CA THR A 349 -8.44 5.52 -5.04
C THR A 349 -8.24 4.87 -6.41
N ALA A 350 -7.22 5.29 -7.16
CA ALA A 350 -6.89 4.67 -8.44
C ALA A 350 -6.44 3.21 -8.28
N ALA A 351 -5.70 2.91 -7.23
CA ALA A 351 -5.24 1.55 -6.97
C ALA A 351 -6.36 0.65 -6.43
N ASP A 352 -7.24 1.18 -5.59
CA ASP A 352 -8.43 0.49 -5.11
C ASP A 352 -9.34 0.08 -6.28
N LEU A 353 -9.56 0.99 -7.24
CA LEU A 353 -10.29 0.69 -8.47
C LEU A 353 -9.65 -0.44 -9.29
N MET A 354 -8.31 -0.54 -9.32
CA MET A 354 -7.63 -1.66 -10.01
C MET A 354 -7.84 -2.99 -9.27
N GLN A 355 -7.88 -3.00 -7.95
CA GLN A 355 -8.24 -4.19 -7.16
C GLN A 355 -9.68 -4.63 -7.46
N ASP A 356 -10.62 -3.68 -7.55
CA ASP A 356 -12.01 -3.95 -7.89
C ASP A 356 -12.15 -4.50 -9.30
N PHE A 357 -11.43 -3.94 -10.27
CA PHE A 357 -11.41 -4.49 -11.63
C PHE A 357 -10.84 -5.91 -11.66
N LYS A 358 -9.86 -6.24 -10.83
CA LYS A 358 -9.37 -7.62 -10.71
C LYS A 358 -10.44 -8.54 -10.11
N THR A 359 -11.14 -8.10 -9.09
CA THR A 359 -12.28 -8.81 -8.52
C THR A 359 -13.34 -9.06 -9.59
N GLY A 360 -13.73 -8.03 -10.34
CA GLY A 360 -14.68 -8.13 -11.45
C GLY A 360 -14.21 -9.09 -12.55
N TYR A 361 -12.95 -9.04 -12.94
CA TYR A 361 -12.36 -9.96 -13.92
C TYR A 361 -12.48 -11.43 -13.50
N LEU A 362 -12.23 -11.71 -12.21
CA LEU A 362 -12.29 -13.07 -11.67
C LEU A 362 -13.72 -13.57 -11.37
N THR A 363 -14.67 -12.66 -11.16
CA THR A 363 -16.10 -12.97 -10.89
C THR A 363 -16.99 -12.84 -12.12
N LEU A 364 -16.40 -12.55 -13.30
CA LEU A 364 -17.14 -12.30 -14.54
C LEU A 364 -18.10 -11.10 -14.47
N ALA A 365 -17.83 -10.15 -13.56
CA ALA A 365 -18.57 -8.89 -13.48
C ALA A 365 -18.06 -7.90 -14.54
N SER A 366 -18.97 -7.08 -15.08
CA SER A 366 -18.60 -6.10 -16.09
C SER A 366 -17.76 -4.96 -15.50
N PRO A 367 -16.69 -4.51 -16.18
CA PRO A 367 -15.89 -3.38 -15.72
C PRO A 367 -16.70 -2.11 -15.52
N ARG A 368 -17.75 -1.90 -16.32
CA ARG A 368 -18.65 -0.76 -16.18
C ARG A 368 -19.42 -0.80 -14.88
N SER A 369 -19.97 -1.96 -14.51
CA SER A 369 -20.66 -2.14 -13.23
C SER A 369 -19.71 -1.94 -12.04
N MET A 370 -18.48 -2.49 -12.12
CA MET A 370 -17.47 -2.30 -11.08
C MET A 370 -17.10 -0.82 -10.92
N PHE A 371 -16.93 -0.10 -12.02
CA PHE A 371 -16.64 1.34 -11.98
C PHE A 371 -17.79 2.14 -11.34
N ILE A 372 -19.04 1.89 -11.73
CA ILE A 372 -20.20 2.57 -11.15
C ILE A 372 -20.32 2.27 -9.65
N SER A 373 -20.15 1.01 -9.25
CA SER A 373 -20.12 0.63 -7.84
C SER A 373 -19.06 1.39 -7.07
N GLN A 374 -17.84 1.48 -7.62
CA GLN A 374 -16.74 2.21 -6.99
C GLN A 374 -17.01 3.72 -6.89
N VAL A 375 -17.65 4.33 -7.89
CA VAL A 375 -18.09 5.75 -7.82
C VAL A 375 -19.04 5.96 -6.63
N ILE A 376 -20.06 5.09 -6.49
CA ILE A 376 -21.04 5.19 -5.40
C ILE A 376 -20.37 4.98 -4.04
N VAL A 377 -19.58 3.91 -3.91
CA VAL A 377 -18.90 3.58 -2.65
C VAL A 377 -17.87 4.64 -2.28
N THR A 378 -17.15 5.21 -3.25
CA THR A 378 -16.24 6.33 -3.00
C THR A 378 -17.01 7.54 -2.48
N ALA A 379 -18.16 7.89 -3.08
CA ALA A 379 -18.99 8.99 -2.58
C ALA A 379 -19.43 8.76 -1.12
N MET A 380 -19.94 7.56 -0.82
CA MET A 380 -20.34 7.20 0.55
C MET A 380 -19.15 7.25 1.52
N GLY A 381 -18.01 6.68 1.15
CA GLY A 381 -16.82 6.63 1.98
C GLY A 381 -16.25 8.02 2.30
N ARG A 382 -16.38 8.99 1.35
CA ARG A 382 -15.91 10.38 1.58
C ARG A 382 -16.82 11.18 2.50
N VAL A 383 -18.02 10.71 2.77
CA VAL A 383 -18.88 11.24 3.85
C VAL A 383 -18.63 10.49 5.14
N ILE A 384 -18.63 9.15 5.11
CA ILE A 384 -18.55 8.33 6.32
C ILE A 384 -17.19 8.51 7.03
N ALA A 385 -16.07 8.49 6.29
CA ALA A 385 -14.74 8.57 6.90
C ALA A 385 -14.50 9.87 7.69
N PRO A 386 -14.82 11.09 7.17
CA PRO A 386 -14.74 12.31 7.97
C PRO A 386 -15.71 12.33 9.15
N CYS A 387 -16.91 11.75 9.02
CA CYS A 387 -17.86 11.67 10.13
C CYS A 387 -17.31 10.80 11.26
N VAL A 388 -16.75 9.64 10.94
CA VAL A 388 -16.11 8.74 11.93
C VAL A 388 -14.90 9.42 12.56
N PHE A 389 -14.02 10.04 11.76
CA PHE A 389 -12.88 10.80 12.30
C PHE A 389 -13.36 11.92 13.23
N TRP A 390 -14.40 12.65 12.86
CA TRP A 390 -14.97 13.72 13.66
C TRP A 390 -15.51 13.23 15.00
N LEU A 391 -16.14 12.03 14.99
CA LEU A 391 -16.62 11.37 16.21
C LEU A 391 -15.44 11.08 17.16
N PHE A 392 -14.35 10.48 16.67
CA PHE A 392 -13.15 10.23 17.47
C PHE A 392 -12.49 11.55 17.93
N TYR A 393 -12.38 12.52 17.05
CA TYR A 393 -11.79 13.82 17.35
C TYR A 393 -12.55 14.57 18.46
N LYS A 394 -13.87 14.36 18.56
CA LYS A 394 -14.70 14.93 19.64
C LYS A 394 -14.70 14.07 20.91
N ALA A 395 -14.58 12.76 20.78
CA ALA A 395 -14.55 11.85 21.91
C ALA A 395 -13.22 11.89 22.70
N PHE A 396 -12.11 12.20 22.02
CA PHE A 396 -10.77 12.25 22.58
C PHE A 396 -10.16 13.64 22.35
N THR A 397 -10.19 14.49 23.35
CA THR A 397 -9.72 15.88 23.26
C THR A 397 -8.21 16.02 23.14
N ASP A 398 -7.48 14.95 23.50
CA ASP A 398 -6.02 14.85 23.55
C ASP A 398 -5.41 14.09 22.35
N ILE A 399 -6.20 13.84 21.30
CA ILE A 399 -5.70 13.22 20.06
C ILE A 399 -4.51 14.00 19.51
N GLY A 400 -3.40 13.28 19.28
CA GLY A 400 -2.18 13.82 18.69
C GLY A 400 -1.21 14.41 19.71
N ILE A 401 -1.52 14.38 21.01
CA ILE A 401 -0.57 14.76 22.07
C ILE A 401 0.34 13.58 22.37
N SER A 402 1.64 13.83 22.49
CA SER A 402 2.61 12.82 22.87
C SER A 402 2.31 12.29 24.28
N GLY A 403 2.19 10.97 24.43
CA GLY A 403 1.82 10.33 25.69
C GLY A 403 0.31 10.17 25.93
N SER A 404 -0.57 10.68 25.07
CA SER A 404 -2.01 10.42 25.11
C SER A 404 -2.33 8.99 24.63
N GLU A 405 -3.57 8.57 24.81
CA GLU A 405 -4.07 7.28 24.32
C GLU A 405 -3.97 7.15 22.79
N TYR A 406 -4.12 8.27 22.06
CA TYR A 406 -4.01 8.35 20.60
C TYR A 406 -2.99 9.42 20.18
N PRO A 407 -1.68 9.14 20.31
CA PRO A 407 -0.62 10.14 20.09
C PRO A 407 -0.43 10.56 18.63
N ALA A 408 -1.09 9.89 17.67
CA ALA A 408 -1.01 10.14 16.24
C ALA A 408 0.43 10.40 15.72
N PRO A 409 1.39 9.49 15.91
CA PRO A 409 2.81 9.72 15.63
C PRO A 409 3.07 10.05 14.16
N TYR A 410 2.24 9.54 13.26
CA TYR A 410 2.35 9.85 11.83
C TYR A 410 2.03 11.32 11.51
N ALA A 411 1.15 11.98 12.25
CA ALA A 411 0.89 13.40 12.06
C ALA A 411 2.16 14.24 12.29
N ILE A 412 2.93 13.90 13.32
CA ILE A 412 4.21 14.53 13.61
C ILE A 412 5.23 14.22 12.51
N VAL A 413 5.30 12.98 12.02
CA VAL A 413 6.20 12.59 10.92
C VAL A 413 5.87 13.37 9.65
N TYR A 414 4.62 13.47 9.25
CA TYR A 414 4.22 14.23 8.05
C TYR A 414 4.54 15.72 8.19
N ARG A 415 4.34 16.27 9.37
CA ARG A 415 4.69 17.65 9.66
C ARG A 415 6.20 17.89 9.55
N ASN A 416 7.01 17.07 10.19
CA ASN A 416 8.46 17.18 10.13
C ASN A 416 8.98 17.03 8.69
N MET A 417 8.32 16.22 7.85
CA MET A 417 8.63 16.14 6.43
C MET A 417 8.30 17.44 5.68
N ALA A 418 7.21 18.11 6.04
CA ALA A 418 6.87 19.38 5.40
C ALA A 418 7.86 20.48 5.78
N ILE A 419 8.34 20.50 7.01
CA ILE A 419 9.41 21.38 7.47
C ILE A 419 10.71 21.08 6.72
N LEU A 420 11.11 19.80 6.65
CA LEU A 420 12.28 19.36 5.89
C LEU A 420 12.20 19.76 4.40
N GLY A 421 11.00 19.68 3.82
CA GLY A 421 10.76 20.12 2.44
C GLY A 421 11.05 21.62 2.26
N MET A 422 10.65 22.45 3.21
CA MET A 422 10.92 23.90 3.19
C MET A 422 12.42 24.21 3.36
N ASP A 423 13.12 23.48 4.24
CA ASP A 423 14.56 23.65 4.49
C ASP A 423 15.43 23.17 3.33
N GLY A 424 14.83 22.40 2.41
CA GLY A 424 15.48 21.89 1.21
C GLY A 424 16.24 20.58 1.41
N PHE A 425 16.70 19.99 0.31
CA PHE A 425 17.43 18.71 0.31
C PHE A 425 18.81 18.78 0.98
N SER A 426 19.34 19.97 1.23
CA SER A 426 20.60 20.19 1.96
C SER A 426 20.51 19.75 3.43
N SER A 427 19.31 19.70 3.99
CA SER A 427 19.06 19.25 5.36
C SER A 427 18.98 17.73 5.51
N LEU A 428 19.05 16.96 4.41
CA LEU A 428 19.10 15.51 4.45
C LEU A 428 20.37 14.98 5.12
N PRO A 429 20.31 13.78 5.74
CA PRO A 429 21.49 13.13 6.30
C PRO A 429 22.58 12.93 5.23
N LYS A 430 23.85 12.98 5.68
CA LYS A 430 25.01 12.85 4.80
C LYS A 430 24.93 11.59 3.94
N ASN A 431 25.27 11.69 2.65
CA ASN A 431 25.23 10.61 1.66
C ASN A 431 23.83 10.01 1.39
N CYS A 432 22.75 10.51 2.00
CA CYS A 432 21.39 9.99 1.76
C CYS A 432 20.98 10.12 0.29
N LEU A 433 21.18 11.29 -0.29
CA LEU A 433 20.84 11.57 -1.69
C LEU A 433 21.68 10.72 -2.66
N THR A 434 22.96 10.52 -2.38
CA THR A 434 23.84 9.65 -3.19
C THR A 434 23.36 8.21 -3.19
N LEU A 435 22.95 7.68 -2.03
CA LEU A 435 22.37 6.35 -1.93
C LEU A 435 21.05 6.27 -2.69
N CYS A 436 20.21 7.31 -2.65
CA CYS A 436 18.97 7.36 -3.45
C CYS A 436 19.25 7.24 -4.96
N TYR A 437 20.25 7.96 -5.49
CA TYR A 437 20.62 7.83 -6.91
C TYR A 437 21.14 6.44 -7.25
N ILE A 438 21.96 5.83 -6.39
CA ILE A 438 22.49 4.48 -6.60
C ILE A 438 21.35 3.45 -6.63
N PHE A 439 20.43 3.50 -5.67
CA PHE A 439 19.32 2.55 -5.60
C PHE A 439 18.27 2.77 -6.68
N PHE A 440 18.03 4.01 -7.10
CA PHE A 440 17.18 4.34 -8.25
C PHE A 440 17.73 3.72 -9.54
N ALA A 441 19.02 3.95 -9.81
CA ALA A 441 19.70 3.39 -10.97
C ALA A 441 19.76 1.86 -10.91
N ALA A 442 20.04 1.28 -9.74
CA ALA A 442 20.05 -0.18 -9.55
C ALA A 442 18.69 -0.81 -9.85
N ALA A 443 17.57 -0.18 -9.45
CA ALA A 443 16.24 -0.67 -9.76
C ALA A 443 15.97 -0.69 -11.27
N ILE A 444 16.40 0.35 -12.00
CA ILE A 444 16.29 0.39 -13.47
C ILE A 444 17.13 -0.70 -14.12
N VAL A 445 18.40 -0.87 -13.67
CA VAL A 445 19.33 -1.87 -14.22
C VAL A 445 18.82 -3.29 -13.99
N VAL A 446 18.29 -3.62 -12.81
CA VAL A 446 17.72 -4.95 -12.52
C VAL A 446 16.55 -5.25 -13.45
N ASN A 447 15.66 -4.29 -13.69
CA ASN A 447 14.55 -4.46 -14.64
C ASN A 447 15.05 -4.62 -16.09
N LEU A 448 16.05 -3.85 -16.49
CA LEU A 448 16.66 -3.96 -17.80
C LEU A 448 17.29 -5.36 -18.01
N ILE A 449 18.06 -5.84 -17.04
CA ILE A 449 18.62 -7.19 -17.06
C ILE A 449 17.51 -8.23 -17.18
N ARG A 450 16.44 -8.10 -16.38
CA ARG A 450 15.30 -9.01 -16.40
C ARG A 450 14.61 -9.08 -17.77
N ASP A 451 14.56 -7.96 -18.50
CA ASP A 451 13.97 -7.88 -19.84
C ASP A 451 14.90 -8.43 -20.95
N LEU A 452 16.22 -8.35 -20.75
CA LEU A 452 17.22 -8.82 -21.70
C LEU A 452 17.50 -10.32 -21.61
N VAL A 453 17.35 -10.93 -20.43
CA VAL A 453 17.63 -12.37 -20.24
C VAL A 453 16.45 -13.24 -20.69
N PRO A 454 16.72 -14.53 -21.05
CA PRO A 454 15.67 -15.48 -21.39
C PRO A 454 14.65 -15.63 -20.25
N LYS A 455 13.37 -15.86 -20.59
CA LYS A 455 12.27 -16.00 -19.61
C LYS A 455 12.53 -17.04 -18.53
N LYS A 456 13.32 -18.09 -18.84
CA LYS A 456 13.71 -19.12 -17.86
C LYS A 456 14.60 -18.57 -16.74
N VAL A 457 15.46 -17.59 -17.02
CA VAL A 457 16.35 -16.94 -16.04
C VAL A 457 15.64 -15.74 -15.41
N ALA A 458 14.88 -14.96 -16.17
CA ALA A 458 14.15 -13.78 -15.72
C ALA A 458 13.22 -14.07 -14.52
N ARG A 459 12.68 -15.29 -14.43
CA ARG A 459 11.81 -15.72 -13.31
C ARG A 459 12.52 -15.83 -11.96
N PHE A 460 13.85 -15.85 -11.92
CA PHE A 460 14.64 -15.90 -10.68
C PHE A 460 15.19 -14.53 -10.28
N ILE A 461 15.08 -13.53 -11.15
CA ILE A 461 15.56 -12.17 -10.85
C ILE A 461 14.54 -11.48 -9.95
N PRO A 462 14.96 -10.98 -8.77
CA PRO A 462 14.07 -10.35 -7.81
C PRO A 462 13.44 -9.08 -8.39
N LEU A 463 12.28 -8.73 -7.87
CA LEU A 463 11.51 -7.55 -8.25
C LEU A 463 11.90 -6.35 -7.38
N PRO A 464 12.49 -5.28 -7.92
CA PRO A 464 12.92 -4.14 -7.12
C PRO A 464 11.78 -3.49 -6.34
N MET A 465 10.59 -3.37 -6.94
CA MET A 465 9.40 -2.85 -6.26
C MET A 465 9.07 -3.66 -5.00
N ALA A 466 9.08 -4.99 -5.09
CA ALA A 466 8.81 -5.86 -3.96
C ALA A 466 9.92 -5.79 -2.91
N MET A 467 11.19 -5.66 -3.33
CA MET A 467 12.33 -5.48 -2.43
C MET A 467 12.28 -4.15 -1.68
N ALA A 468 11.72 -3.10 -2.26
CA ALA A 468 11.68 -1.76 -1.67
C ALA A 468 10.74 -1.66 -0.45
N ILE A 469 9.68 -2.47 -0.39
CA ILE A 469 8.64 -2.40 0.64
C ILE A 469 9.21 -2.57 2.05
N PRO A 470 9.99 -3.61 2.37
CA PRO A 470 10.52 -3.80 3.71
C PRO A 470 11.53 -2.73 4.14
N PHE A 471 12.15 -1.98 3.22
CA PHE A 471 13.06 -0.88 3.57
C PHE A 471 12.41 0.13 4.52
N TYR A 472 11.12 0.37 4.33
CA TYR A 472 10.37 1.31 5.14
C TYR A 472 9.60 0.64 6.30
N ILE A 473 8.92 -0.49 6.04
CA ILE A 473 7.97 -1.09 6.97
C ILE A 473 8.68 -1.89 8.08
N GLY A 474 9.52 -2.81 7.70
CA GLY A 474 10.20 -3.72 8.61
C GLY A 474 10.23 -5.17 8.09
N SER A 475 11.12 -5.98 8.63
CA SER A 475 11.32 -7.35 8.16
C SER A 475 10.30 -8.35 8.73
N TYR A 476 9.54 -8.03 9.79
CA TYR A 476 8.48 -8.90 10.31
C TYR A 476 7.43 -9.24 9.24
N PHE A 477 7.02 -8.26 8.46
CA PHE A 477 6.12 -8.41 7.32
C PHE A 477 6.67 -9.42 6.30
N THR A 478 7.97 -9.36 5.99
CA THR A 478 8.61 -10.24 5.01
C THR A 478 8.62 -11.69 5.47
N ILE A 479 8.81 -11.91 6.78
CA ILE A 479 8.81 -13.23 7.40
C ILE A 479 7.43 -13.87 7.31
N ASN A 480 6.37 -13.11 7.62
CA ASN A 480 5.01 -13.61 7.54
C ASN A 480 4.61 -14.00 6.11
N MET A 481 4.91 -13.15 5.12
CA MET A 481 4.66 -13.48 3.71
C MET A 481 5.47 -14.71 3.27
N PHE A 482 6.72 -14.83 3.70
CA PHE A 482 7.56 -15.97 3.37
C PHE A 482 7.03 -17.26 4.02
N VAL A 483 6.56 -17.22 5.26
CA VAL A 483 5.87 -18.35 5.91
C VAL A 483 4.66 -18.80 5.09
N GLY A 484 3.84 -17.85 4.61
CA GLY A 484 2.73 -18.15 3.69
C GLY A 484 3.19 -18.89 2.42
N THR A 485 4.30 -18.45 1.82
CA THR A 485 4.93 -19.11 0.67
C THR A 485 5.35 -20.54 1.01
N VAL A 486 6.02 -20.76 2.15
CA VAL A 486 6.48 -22.09 2.57
C VAL A 486 5.29 -23.01 2.80
N ILE A 487 4.22 -22.54 3.44
CA ILE A 487 2.99 -23.32 3.64
C ILE A 487 2.40 -23.74 2.30
N LEU A 488 2.27 -22.81 1.36
CA LEU A 488 1.71 -23.09 0.04
C LEU A 488 2.60 -24.08 -0.73
N PHE A 489 3.93 -23.88 -0.71
CA PHE A 489 4.90 -24.75 -1.38
C PHE A 489 4.87 -26.17 -0.79
N ALA A 490 4.89 -26.32 0.53
CA ALA A 490 4.78 -27.61 1.18
C ALA A 490 3.47 -28.33 0.80
N TRP A 491 2.37 -27.58 0.76
CA TRP A 491 1.07 -28.13 0.35
C TRP A 491 1.05 -28.54 -1.12
N GLN A 492 1.69 -27.78 -2.00
CA GLN A 492 1.88 -28.15 -3.42
C GLN A 492 2.68 -29.43 -3.59
N MET A 493 3.72 -29.64 -2.78
CA MET A 493 4.52 -30.87 -2.79
C MET A 493 3.72 -32.10 -2.33
N ILE A 494 2.82 -31.94 -1.34
CA ILE A 494 1.98 -33.02 -0.82
C ILE A 494 0.85 -33.36 -1.78
N ASN A 495 0.13 -32.36 -2.27
CA ASN A 495 -1.03 -32.57 -3.16
C ASN A 495 -1.32 -31.34 -4.01
N ARG A 496 -0.71 -31.29 -5.18
CA ARG A 496 -0.82 -30.16 -6.11
C ARG A 496 -2.24 -29.90 -6.55
N ALA A 497 -3.01 -30.94 -6.89
CA ALA A 497 -4.40 -30.77 -7.35
C ALA A 497 -5.32 -30.13 -6.30
N LYS A 498 -5.15 -30.50 -5.01
CA LYS A 498 -5.88 -29.87 -3.92
C LYS A 498 -5.41 -28.44 -3.66
N THR A 499 -4.13 -28.17 -3.80
CA THR A 499 -3.58 -26.83 -3.58
C THR A 499 -4.07 -25.87 -4.66
N ASP A 500 -4.04 -26.29 -5.93
CA ASP A 500 -4.55 -25.47 -7.04
C ASP A 500 -6.06 -25.19 -6.91
N ALA A 501 -6.84 -26.19 -6.42
CA ALA A 501 -8.28 -26.05 -6.23
C ALA A 501 -8.68 -25.22 -4.98
N PHE A 502 -7.94 -25.31 -3.88
CA PHE A 502 -8.33 -24.75 -2.59
C PHE A 502 -7.36 -23.69 -2.03
N GLY A 503 -6.14 -23.60 -2.54
CA GLY A 503 -5.10 -22.70 -2.02
C GLY A 503 -5.55 -21.25 -1.91
N PRO A 504 -6.01 -20.60 -3.00
CA PRO A 504 -6.49 -19.24 -2.96
C PRO A 504 -7.70 -19.05 -2.02
N ALA A 505 -8.63 -20.01 -1.99
CA ALA A 505 -9.77 -19.97 -1.09
C ALA A 505 -9.35 -20.11 0.39
N VAL A 506 -8.37 -20.93 0.72
CA VAL A 506 -7.82 -21.04 2.09
C VAL A 506 -7.04 -19.79 2.46
N ALA A 507 -6.27 -19.23 1.56
CA ALA A 507 -5.48 -18.02 1.78
C ALA A 507 -6.32 -16.75 1.97
N SER A 508 -7.48 -16.64 1.30
CA SER A 508 -8.38 -15.48 1.43
C SER A 508 -9.03 -15.36 2.80
N ARG A 509 -9.20 -16.46 3.53
CA ARG A 509 -9.93 -16.49 4.81
C ARG A 509 -9.22 -15.80 5.97
N PRO A 510 -7.92 -16.02 6.19
CA PRO A 510 -7.16 -15.26 7.17
C PRO A 510 -7.27 -13.75 6.95
N ILE A 511 -7.20 -13.32 5.69
CA ILE A 511 -7.32 -11.90 5.31
C ILE A 511 -8.69 -11.35 5.69
N CYS A 512 -9.77 -12.03 5.27
CA CYS A 512 -11.14 -11.56 5.52
C CYS A 512 -11.53 -11.61 7.01
N GLY A 513 -11.13 -12.67 7.73
CA GLY A 513 -11.49 -12.84 9.14
C GLY A 513 -10.82 -11.80 10.04
N ASP A 514 -9.55 -11.52 9.80
CA ASP A 514 -8.78 -10.50 10.51
C ASP A 514 -9.33 -9.09 10.18
N GLY A 515 -9.61 -8.83 8.90
CA GLY A 515 -10.16 -7.55 8.45
C GLY A 515 -11.53 -7.21 9.10
N ILE A 516 -12.40 -8.19 9.30
CA ILE A 516 -13.70 -7.96 9.95
C ILE A 516 -13.56 -7.68 11.45
N TRP A 517 -12.55 -8.25 12.13
CA TRP A 517 -12.30 -7.97 13.53
C TRP A 517 -12.01 -6.48 13.80
N THR A 518 -11.46 -5.74 12.84
CA THR A 518 -11.14 -4.32 13.01
C THR A 518 -12.37 -3.46 13.36
N LEU A 519 -13.58 -3.84 12.91
CA LEU A 519 -14.81 -3.12 13.24
C LEU A 519 -15.20 -3.26 14.73
N PRO A 520 -15.35 -4.48 15.31
CA PRO A 520 -15.56 -4.64 16.75
C PRO A 520 -14.47 -3.97 17.58
N GLN A 521 -13.21 -4.10 17.19
CA GLN A 521 -12.08 -3.46 17.89
C GLN A 521 -12.23 -1.94 17.92
N SER A 522 -12.64 -1.31 16.81
CA SER A 522 -12.86 0.14 16.74
C SER A 522 -14.04 0.57 17.64
N ILE A 523 -15.10 -0.22 17.71
CA ILE A 523 -16.24 0.04 18.61
C ILE A 523 -15.81 -0.06 20.08
N LEU A 524 -15.03 -1.09 20.43
CA LEU A 524 -14.48 -1.23 21.78
C LEU A 524 -13.57 -0.06 22.16
N ALA A 525 -12.72 0.38 21.24
CA ALA A 525 -11.86 1.54 21.43
C ALA A 525 -12.69 2.82 21.68
N LEU A 526 -13.73 3.06 20.87
CA LEU A 526 -14.63 4.20 21.06
C LEU A 526 -15.38 4.14 22.40
N ALA A 527 -15.76 2.94 22.84
CA ALA A 527 -16.35 2.71 24.17
C ALA A 527 -15.32 2.77 25.32
N LYS A 528 -14.03 3.09 25.03
CA LYS A 528 -12.91 3.14 25.97
C LYS A 528 -12.65 1.83 26.69
N VAL A 529 -13.03 0.71 26.07
CA VAL A 529 -12.75 -0.64 26.58
C VAL A 529 -11.33 -1.01 26.18
N LYS A 530 -10.45 -1.16 27.17
CA LYS A 530 -9.06 -1.57 26.96
C LYS A 530 -8.92 -3.08 26.99
N PRO A 531 -7.94 -3.66 26.26
CA PRO A 531 -7.62 -5.07 26.37
C PRO A 531 -7.25 -5.43 27.83
N PRO A 532 -7.76 -6.55 28.37
CA PRO A 532 -7.67 -6.79 29.80
C PRO A 532 -6.31 -7.31 30.28
N ILE A 533 -5.56 -8.00 29.42
CA ILE A 533 -4.33 -8.70 29.81
C ILE A 533 -3.13 -8.21 29.01
N CYS A 534 -2.03 -7.95 29.70
CA CYS A 534 -0.73 -7.73 29.06
C CYS A 534 0.02 -9.07 29.00
N MET A 535 0.22 -9.60 27.82
CA MET A 535 1.02 -10.80 27.59
C MET A 535 2.40 -10.43 27.08
N LYS A 536 3.45 -10.84 27.79
CA LYS A 536 4.84 -10.74 27.37
C LYS A 536 5.42 -12.13 27.17
N PHE A 537 6.38 -12.26 26.24
CA PHE A 537 6.99 -13.55 25.88
C PHE A 537 7.81 -14.17 27.02
N LEU A 538 8.46 -13.33 27.80
CA LEU A 538 9.37 -13.73 28.87
C LEU A 538 8.82 -13.34 30.25
N SER A 539 9.37 -13.89 31.33
CA SER A 539 9.02 -13.50 32.68
C SER A 539 9.29 -12.00 32.93
N ARG A 540 8.61 -11.43 33.93
CA ARG A 540 8.68 -9.99 34.21
C ARG A 540 10.10 -9.49 34.50
N SER A 541 10.90 -10.29 35.20
CA SER A 541 12.30 -9.98 35.52
C SER A 541 13.20 -9.98 34.27
N VAL A 542 13.00 -10.94 33.38
CA VAL A 542 13.79 -11.05 32.16
C VAL A 542 13.35 -9.98 31.14
N ASN A 543 12.06 -9.63 31.07
CA ASN A 543 11.59 -8.56 30.19
C ASN A 543 12.20 -7.20 30.53
N SER A 544 12.47 -6.90 31.81
CA SER A 544 13.16 -5.64 32.16
C SER A 544 14.59 -5.59 31.62
N GLN A 545 15.28 -6.72 31.56
CA GLN A 545 16.62 -6.83 30.94
C GLN A 545 16.53 -6.70 29.40
N VAL A 546 15.49 -7.30 28.78
CA VAL A 546 15.21 -7.17 27.34
C VAL A 546 14.90 -5.72 26.98
N ASP A 547 14.07 -5.05 27.75
CA ASP A 547 13.73 -3.63 27.53
C ASP A 547 14.99 -2.75 27.67
N GLY A 548 15.89 -3.07 28.60
CA GLY A 548 17.20 -2.43 28.70
C GLY A 548 18.10 -2.67 27.49
N PHE A 549 18.15 -3.91 26.98
CA PHE A 549 18.91 -4.27 25.78
C PHE A 549 18.38 -3.59 24.50
N LEU A 550 17.05 -3.43 24.38
CA LEU A 550 16.44 -2.81 23.21
C LEU A 550 16.56 -1.28 23.18
N ARG A 551 16.75 -0.64 24.36
CA ARG A 551 16.97 0.81 24.48
C ARG A 551 18.40 1.22 24.14
N ASN A 552 19.38 0.34 24.35
CA ASN A 552 20.77 0.52 23.96
C ASN A 552 21.01 0.07 22.49
#